data_1484849e3038076642bfbb47319149e8
#
_entry.id   1484849e3038076642bfbb47319149e8
#
_cell.length_a   1.000
_cell.length_b   1.000
_cell.length_c   1.000
_cell.angle_alpha   90.00
_cell.angle_beta   90.00
_cell.angle_gamma   90.00
#
_symmetry.space_group_name_H-M   'P 1'
#
loop_
_entity.id
_entity.type
_entity.pdbx_description
1 polymer ?
#
loop_
_entity_poly.entity_id
_entity_poly.type
_entity_poly.pdbx_seq_one_letter_code
_entity_poly.pdbx_strand_id
1 'polypeptide(L)'
;MIYIVSTTILIGIGEWFYYKISYKNIIENEIKSIETEIRLFLEQNKGMVLKIIEHKLRPKNLKIAIYKNGKLIFSDLNCKKIHLNRKFWIKNGYLYYRYETLKRWGKVEIIAQKMLDKEKLVFLKRSLLAFNVFFLVFLTFISFWLGRVFLAPMKEVINNLEDFIRDSTHEMNTPLSTILTNIEILKEKPSKKAIERIEKASLRLNKIFDDLKYIKLHHKKKRDLKKINLKDFINKRITLFETQIEGKNLKIIKDCDNTETIFDEEDLIRLMDNLLSNAIKYAPCNSTITIRLKNGEFCIKNDGEIKNIKNITKKFTREEKVKGGFGLGLYIVKEITKEYKIKFEIKNIEGKVIVRLCFV
;
A
#
# COMPACT_ATOMS: atom_id res chain seq x y z
N MET A 1 11.40 -13.21 5.33
CA MET A 1 12.75 -13.58 5.82
C MET A 1 13.66 -14.07 4.70
N ILE A 2 13.29 -15.09 3.91
CA ILE A 2 14.11 -15.65 2.81
C ILE A 2 14.53 -14.58 1.78
N TYR A 3 13.62 -13.69 1.35
CA TYR A 3 13.92 -12.62 0.39
C TYR A 3 14.96 -11.61 0.89
N ILE A 4 14.91 -11.23 2.18
CA ILE A 4 15.88 -10.28 2.75
C ILE A 4 17.28 -10.91 2.78
N VAL A 5 17.36 -12.17 3.15
CA VAL A 5 18.62 -12.92 3.18
C VAL A 5 19.19 -13.08 1.79
N SER A 6 18.38 -13.46 0.79
CA SER A 6 18.82 -13.63 -0.59
C SER A 6 19.29 -12.32 -1.23
N THR A 7 18.58 -11.21 -1.03
CA THR A 7 18.96 -9.89 -1.53
C THR A 7 20.23 -9.38 -0.89
N THR A 8 20.42 -9.57 0.42
CA THR A 8 21.64 -9.18 1.13
C THR A 8 22.86 -9.95 0.63
N ILE A 9 22.71 -11.27 0.40
CA ILE A 9 23.76 -12.10 -0.19
C ILE A 9 24.11 -11.63 -1.62
N LEU A 10 23.10 -11.36 -2.45
CA LEU A 10 23.29 -10.90 -3.84
C LEU A 10 24.05 -9.56 -3.90
N ILE A 11 23.71 -8.63 -3.01
CA ILE A 11 24.39 -7.33 -2.90
C ILE A 11 25.83 -7.52 -2.44
N GLY A 12 26.07 -8.34 -1.43
CA GLY A 12 27.43 -8.66 -0.96
C GLY A 12 28.31 -9.28 -2.06
N ILE A 13 27.73 -10.17 -2.87
CA ILE A 13 28.44 -10.73 -4.05
C ILE A 13 28.73 -9.62 -5.07
N GLY A 14 27.77 -8.76 -5.38
CA GLY A 14 27.94 -7.64 -6.31
C GLY A 14 29.03 -6.66 -5.86
N GLU A 15 29.04 -6.32 -4.56
CA GLU A 15 30.07 -5.45 -3.96
C GLU A 15 31.45 -6.08 -4.00
N TRP A 16 31.55 -7.38 -3.72
CA TRP A 16 32.81 -8.10 -3.83
C TRP A 16 33.37 -8.08 -5.27
N PHE A 17 32.52 -8.31 -6.27
CA PHE A 17 32.90 -8.21 -7.69
C PHE A 17 33.31 -6.78 -8.04
N TYR A 18 32.54 -5.77 -7.64
CA TYR A 18 32.87 -4.38 -7.89
C TYR A 18 34.20 -3.98 -7.25
N TYR A 19 34.44 -4.37 -6.00
CA TYR A 19 35.69 -4.14 -5.31
C TYR A 19 36.86 -4.80 -6.06
N LYS A 20 36.70 -6.07 -6.43
CA LYS A 20 37.74 -6.84 -7.16
C LYS A 20 38.10 -6.22 -8.51
N ILE A 21 37.11 -5.82 -9.31
CA ILE A 21 37.29 -5.19 -10.60
C ILE A 21 37.93 -3.80 -10.43
N SER A 22 37.43 -2.98 -9.54
CA SER A 22 37.93 -1.63 -9.28
C SER A 22 39.36 -1.65 -8.75
N TYR A 23 39.68 -2.58 -7.85
CA TYR A 23 41.01 -2.78 -7.34
C TYR A 23 41.99 -3.20 -8.48
N LYS A 24 41.58 -4.14 -9.32
CA LYS A 24 42.33 -4.57 -10.49
C LYS A 24 42.60 -3.40 -11.45
N ASN A 25 41.57 -2.59 -11.75
CA ASN A 25 41.69 -1.42 -12.62
C ASN A 25 42.67 -0.38 -12.05
N ILE A 26 42.63 -0.14 -10.74
CA ILE A 26 43.61 0.76 -10.07
C ILE A 26 45.01 0.25 -10.27
N ILE A 27 45.27 -1.05 -10.07
CA ILE A 27 46.62 -1.64 -10.25
C ILE A 27 47.05 -1.56 -11.70
N GLU A 28 46.19 -1.90 -12.67
CA GLU A 28 46.50 -1.83 -14.09
C GLU A 28 46.83 -0.40 -14.55
N ASN A 29 46.11 0.60 -14.04
CA ASN A 29 46.38 2.00 -14.33
C ASN A 29 47.73 2.45 -13.75
N GLU A 30 48.08 2.01 -12.53
CA GLU A 30 49.37 2.30 -11.94
C GLU A 30 50.52 1.61 -12.71
N ILE A 31 50.32 0.38 -13.21
CA ILE A 31 51.29 -0.32 -14.06
C ILE A 31 51.52 0.45 -15.37
N LYS A 32 50.44 0.89 -16.06
CA LYS A 32 50.52 1.70 -17.26
C LYS A 32 51.28 3.01 -17.01
N SER A 33 51.03 3.65 -15.89
CA SER A 33 51.75 4.87 -15.46
C SER A 33 53.23 4.61 -15.29
N ILE A 34 53.60 3.52 -14.61
CA ILE A 34 55.03 3.12 -14.44
C ILE A 34 55.68 2.82 -15.78
N GLU A 35 55.00 2.08 -16.65
CA GLU A 35 55.51 1.73 -17.98
C GLU A 35 55.77 2.98 -18.84
N THR A 36 54.84 3.92 -18.84
CA THR A 36 54.96 5.19 -19.56
C THR A 36 56.12 6.01 -19.01
N GLU A 37 56.27 6.09 -17.69
CA GLU A 37 57.35 6.84 -17.05
C GLU A 37 58.75 6.22 -17.33
N ILE A 38 58.84 4.89 -17.32
CA ILE A 38 60.07 4.19 -17.70
C ILE A 38 60.41 4.45 -19.18
N ARG A 39 59.43 4.39 -20.07
CA ARG A 39 59.61 4.62 -21.50
C ARG A 39 60.13 6.04 -21.78
N LEU A 40 59.48 7.05 -21.20
CA LEU A 40 59.90 8.45 -21.32
C LEU A 40 61.30 8.67 -20.76
N PHE A 41 61.60 8.08 -19.62
CA PHE A 41 62.95 8.16 -19.01
C PHE A 41 64.02 7.54 -19.90
N LEU A 42 63.79 6.40 -20.55
CA LEU A 42 64.65 5.76 -21.48
C LEU A 42 64.84 6.57 -22.76
N GLU A 43 63.82 7.20 -23.30
CA GLU A 43 63.86 8.09 -24.47
C GLU A 43 64.63 9.34 -24.17
N GLN A 44 64.41 10.02 -23.03
CA GLN A 44 65.16 11.21 -22.64
C GLN A 44 66.65 10.96 -22.51
N ASN A 45 67.06 9.76 -22.09
CA ASN A 45 68.48 9.37 -21.96
C ASN A 45 68.98 8.63 -23.20
N LYS A 46 68.37 8.80 -24.39
CA LYS A 46 68.72 8.18 -25.67
C LYS A 46 68.94 6.67 -25.56
N GLY A 47 68.30 6.05 -24.57
CA GLY A 47 68.39 4.61 -24.32
C GLY A 47 69.79 4.11 -23.89
N MET A 48 70.72 4.97 -23.47
CA MET A 48 72.02 4.59 -22.98
C MET A 48 71.97 4.15 -21.53
N VAL A 49 71.72 2.86 -21.29
CA VAL A 49 71.66 2.26 -19.94
C VAL A 49 72.96 2.49 -19.17
N LEU A 50 74.11 2.49 -19.84
CA LEU A 50 75.41 2.79 -19.21
C LEU A 50 75.51 4.19 -18.63
N LYS A 51 74.95 5.22 -19.31
CA LYS A 51 74.92 6.58 -18.83
C LYS A 51 73.99 6.75 -17.61
N ILE A 52 72.89 6.00 -17.55
CA ILE A 52 72.02 5.94 -16.43
C ILE A 52 72.69 5.36 -15.18
N ILE A 53 73.51 4.34 -15.39
CA ILE A 53 74.29 3.67 -14.33
C ILE A 53 75.40 4.55 -13.81
N GLU A 54 76.23 5.13 -14.72
CA GLU A 54 77.34 6.01 -14.35
C GLU A 54 76.88 7.25 -13.57
N HIS A 55 75.79 7.91 -13.98
CA HIS A 55 75.33 9.13 -13.36
C HIS A 55 74.26 8.89 -12.32
N LYS A 56 73.88 7.63 -11.91
CA LYS A 56 72.90 7.26 -10.99
C LYS A 56 71.53 7.95 -11.25
N LEU A 57 71.21 8.12 -12.55
CA LEU A 57 69.96 8.76 -12.99
C LEU A 57 68.76 7.89 -12.65
N ARG A 58 67.71 8.53 -12.23
CA ARG A 58 66.44 7.86 -11.90
C ARG A 58 65.24 8.69 -12.36
N PRO A 59 64.10 8.06 -12.67
CA PRO A 59 62.85 8.78 -12.87
C PRO A 59 62.43 9.54 -11.59
N LYS A 60 61.69 10.64 -11.74
CA LYS A 60 61.32 11.51 -10.62
C LYS A 60 60.50 10.79 -9.52
N ASN A 61 59.61 9.91 -9.93
CA ASN A 61 58.61 9.30 -9.04
C ASN A 61 58.80 7.80 -8.84
N LEU A 62 59.82 7.20 -9.42
CA LEU A 62 60.06 5.77 -9.34
C LEU A 62 61.44 5.49 -8.73
N LYS A 63 61.50 4.44 -7.90
CA LYS A 63 62.79 3.80 -7.60
C LYS A 63 63.00 2.64 -8.56
N ILE A 64 64.20 2.45 -9.04
CA ILE A 64 64.51 1.46 -10.05
C ILE A 64 65.68 0.53 -9.64
N ALA A 65 65.62 -0.71 -10.12
CA ALA A 65 66.79 -1.58 -10.16
C ALA A 65 66.99 -2.04 -11.59
N ILE A 66 68.24 -2.11 -12.00
CA ILE A 66 68.66 -2.50 -13.37
C ILE A 66 69.39 -3.80 -13.28
N TYR A 67 68.98 -4.79 -14.05
CA TYR A 67 69.59 -6.08 -14.21
C TYR A 67 70.06 -6.23 -15.66
N LYS A 68 71.22 -6.79 -15.87
CA LYS A 68 71.73 -7.17 -17.18
C LYS A 68 72.13 -8.65 -17.16
N ASN A 69 71.55 -9.44 -18.03
CA ASN A 69 71.76 -10.88 -18.10
C ASN A 69 71.57 -11.56 -16.71
N GLY A 70 70.61 -11.13 -15.94
CA GLY A 70 70.27 -11.66 -14.59
C GLY A 70 71.16 -11.15 -13.44
N LYS A 71 72.24 -10.37 -13.72
CA LYS A 71 73.08 -9.77 -12.67
C LYS A 71 72.64 -8.35 -12.36
N LEU A 72 72.46 -8.03 -11.05
CA LEU A 72 72.15 -6.72 -10.57
C LEU A 72 73.32 -5.76 -10.83
N ILE A 73 73.05 -4.66 -11.52
CA ILE A 73 74.02 -3.62 -11.80
C ILE A 73 73.80 -2.38 -10.95
N PHE A 74 72.53 -1.98 -10.79
CA PHE A 74 72.13 -0.82 -10.00
C PHE A 74 70.85 -1.09 -9.28
N SER A 75 70.73 -0.61 -8.04
CA SER A 75 69.46 -0.69 -7.31
C SER A 75 69.30 0.47 -6.34
N ASP A 76 68.13 1.13 -6.39
CA ASP A 76 67.62 2.14 -5.44
C ASP A 76 66.33 1.63 -4.75
N LEU A 77 66.08 0.34 -4.80
CA LEU A 77 64.86 -0.25 -4.28
C LEU A 77 64.94 -0.42 -2.77
N ASN A 78 63.78 -0.27 -2.12
CA ASN A 78 63.64 -0.50 -0.67
C ASN A 78 63.57 -2.01 -0.29
N CYS A 79 63.70 -2.94 -1.24
CA CYS A 79 63.51 -4.37 -1.01
C CYS A 79 64.73 -5.19 -1.39
N LYS A 80 65.25 -6.04 -0.45
CA LYS A 80 66.38 -6.92 -0.69
C LYS A 80 66.05 -8.21 -1.44
N LYS A 81 64.78 -8.67 -1.46
CA LYS A 81 64.32 -9.86 -2.18
C LYS A 81 63.44 -9.46 -3.35
N ILE A 82 63.87 -9.66 -4.56
CA ILE A 82 63.21 -9.31 -5.82
C ILE A 82 62.76 -10.59 -6.52
N HIS A 83 61.49 -10.66 -6.90
CA HIS A 83 60.91 -11.80 -7.62
C HIS A 83 61.08 -11.58 -9.16
N LEU A 84 62.14 -12.04 -9.75
CA LEU A 84 62.40 -11.91 -11.19
C LEU A 84 61.44 -12.68 -12.08
N ASN A 85 60.72 -13.67 -11.53
CA ASN A 85 59.77 -14.51 -12.28
C ASN A 85 58.36 -13.93 -12.46
N ARG A 86 58.05 -12.78 -11.85
CA ARG A 86 56.71 -12.16 -11.95
C ARG A 86 56.81 -10.85 -12.74
N LYS A 87 55.81 -10.59 -13.58
CA LYS A 87 55.67 -9.33 -14.33
C LYS A 87 55.41 -8.14 -13.41
N PHE A 88 54.63 -8.34 -12.37
CA PHE A 88 54.40 -7.37 -11.29
C PHE A 88 54.08 -8.09 -9.96
N TRP A 89 54.30 -7.40 -8.85
CA TRP A 89 53.88 -7.85 -7.50
C TRP A 89 53.73 -6.65 -6.58
N ILE A 90 52.95 -6.85 -5.52
CA ILE A 90 52.74 -5.85 -4.49
C ILE A 90 53.34 -6.35 -3.17
N LYS A 91 54.13 -5.50 -2.52
CA LYS A 91 54.71 -5.80 -1.22
C LYS A 91 54.88 -4.54 -0.39
N ASN A 92 54.46 -4.57 0.87
CA ASN A 92 54.59 -3.48 1.83
C ASN A 92 54.02 -2.14 1.31
N GLY A 93 52.90 -2.13 0.57
CA GLY A 93 52.29 -0.92 0.02
C GLY A 93 52.97 -0.36 -1.23
N TYR A 94 53.94 -1.09 -1.80
CA TYR A 94 54.62 -0.72 -3.04
C TYR A 94 54.25 -1.69 -4.15
N LEU A 95 53.99 -1.14 -5.35
CA LEU A 95 53.83 -1.87 -6.58
C LEU A 95 55.21 -1.98 -7.27
N TYR A 96 55.61 -3.18 -7.58
CA TYR A 96 56.82 -3.49 -8.33
C TYR A 96 56.42 -3.97 -9.71
N TYR A 97 57.04 -3.40 -10.75
CA TYR A 97 56.78 -3.77 -12.12
C TYR A 97 58.08 -4.05 -12.85
N ARG A 98 58.16 -5.18 -13.56
CA ARG A 98 59.30 -5.59 -14.37
C ARG A 98 59.07 -5.18 -15.81
N TYR A 99 59.93 -4.28 -16.28
CA TYR A 99 59.98 -3.84 -17.66
C TYR A 99 61.19 -4.50 -18.34
N GLU A 100 60.99 -5.20 -19.46
CA GLU A 100 62.06 -5.89 -20.25
C GLU A 100 62.32 -5.10 -21.52
N THR A 101 63.54 -4.87 -21.80
CA THR A 101 63.97 -4.27 -23.07
C THR A 101 65.12 -5.07 -23.67
N LEU A 102 64.96 -5.41 -24.94
CA LEU A 102 66.04 -6.04 -25.74
C LEU A 102 66.73 -4.94 -26.47
N LYS A 103 68.01 -4.71 -26.18
CA LYS A 103 68.83 -3.75 -26.89
C LYS A 103 70.19 -4.42 -27.38
N ARG A 104 70.90 -3.72 -28.25
CA ARG A 104 72.23 -4.17 -28.84
C ARG A 104 73.21 -4.74 -27.81
N TRP A 105 72.96 -4.55 -26.49
CA TRP A 105 73.86 -4.91 -25.39
C TRP A 105 73.42 -6.10 -24.55
N GLY A 106 72.43 -6.85 -25.00
CA GLY A 106 71.82 -7.98 -24.26
C GLY A 106 70.49 -7.68 -23.60
N LYS A 107 69.96 -8.67 -22.87
CA LYS A 107 68.66 -8.55 -22.12
C LYS A 107 68.85 -7.65 -20.90
N VAL A 108 68.16 -6.50 -20.89
CA VAL A 108 68.17 -5.58 -19.77
C VAL A 108 66.73 -5.60 -19.16
N GLU A 109 66.69 -5.81 -17.86
CA GLU A 109 65.46 -5.82 -17.09
C GLU A 109 65.45 -4.63 -16.08
N ILE A 110 64.42 -3.82 -16.10
CA ILE A 110 64.27 -2.70 -15.18
C ILE A 110 63.13 -3.05 -14.25
N ILE A 111 63.40 -3.08 -12.95
CA ILE A 111 62.36 -3.25 -11.96
C ILE A 111 62.10 -1.88 -11.37
N ALA A 112 60.86 -1.39 -11.55
CA ALA A 112 60.41 -0.14 -10.98
C ALA A 112 59.58 -0.39 -9.74
N GLN A 113 59.77 0.44 -8.72
CA GLN A 113 59.00 0.46 -7.48
C GLN A 113 58.29 1.80 -7.40
N LYS A 114 56.98 1.75 -7.22
CA LYS A 114 56.13 2.93 -6.97
C LYS A 114 55.29 2.69 -5.74
N MET A 115 55.10 3.69 -4.93
CA MET A 115 54.17 3.62 -3.81
C MET A 115 52.71 3.57 -4.36
N LEU A 116 51.94 2.59 -3.92
CA LEU A 116 50.55 2.53 -4.27
C LEU A 116 49.81 3.75 -3.72
N ASP A 117 48.99 4.36 -4.56
CA ASP A 117 48.16 5.49 -4.17
C ASP A 117 47.10 5.04 -3.13
N LYS A 118 47.42 5.31 -1.87
CA LYS A 118 46.53 4.96 -0.73
C LYS A 118 45.22 5.72 -0.81
N GLU A 119 45.21 6.94 -1.36
CA GLU A 119 44.01 7.76 -1.44
C GLU A 119 42.96 7.12 -2.33
N LYS A 120 43.33 6.58 -3.47
CA LYS A 120 42.42 5.84 -4.37
C LYS A 120 41.80 4.61 -3.69
N LEU A 121 42.61 3.87 -2.92
CA LEU A 121 42.12 2.69 -2.19
C LEU A 121 41.22 3.06 -1.03
N VAL A 122 41.51 4.14 -0.32
CA VAL A 122 40.66 4.67 0.76
C VAL A 122 39.37 5.20 0.18
N PHE A 123 39.45 5.94 -0.94
CA PHE A 123 38.26 6.42 -1.65
C PHE A 123 37.30 5.27 -2.05
N LEU A 124 37.87 4.19 -2.65
CA LEU A 124 37.11 3.01 -3.00
C LEU A 124 36.40 2.39 -1.78
N LYS A 125 37.09 2.26 -0.65
CA LYS A 125 36.49 1.73 0.58
C LYS A 125 35.42 2.65 1.16
N ARG A 126 35.64 3.98 1.13
CA ARG A 126 34.66 4.96 1.61
C ARG A 126 33.40 5.00 0.74
N SER A 127 33.55 4.89 -0.59
CA SER A 127 32.40 4.84 -1.49
C SER A 127 31.54 3.60 -1.28
N LEU A 128 32.15 2.44 -1.03
CA LEU A 128 31.41 1.22 -0.67
C LEU A 128 30.68 1.36 0.66
N LEU A 129 31.35 1.93 1.67
CA LEU A 129 30.70 2.17 2.98
C LEU A 129 29.51 3.13 2.83
N ALA A 130 29.69 4.23 2.09
CA ALA A 130 28.62 5.20 1.84
C ALA A 130 27.43 4.56 1.12
N PHE A 131 27.72 3.70 0.13
CA PHE A 131 26.68 2.94 -0.57
C PHE A 131 25.91 2.03 0.39
N ASN A 132 26.58 1.30 1.26
CA ASN A 132 25.94 0.42 2.25
C ASN A 132 25.04 1.21 3.23
N VAL A 133 25.51 2.35 3.74
CA VAL A 133 24.73 3.22 4.61
C VAL A 133 23.51 3.76 3.87
N PHE A 134 23.68 4.27 2.66
CA PHE A 134 22.57 4.74 1.82
C PHE A 134 21.54 3.64 1.58
N PHE A 135 21.99 2.44 1.24
CA PHE A 135 21.12 1.31 0.96
C PHE A 135 20.33 0.87 2.20
N LEU A 136 20.95 0.87 3.38
CA LEU A 136 20.27 0.56 4.63
C LEU A 136 19.18 1.59 4.96
N VAL A 137 19.48 2.89 4.80
CA VAL A 137 18.50 3.96 4.98
C VAL A 137 17.35 3.82 3.96
N PHE A 138 17.67 3.50 2.72
CA PHE A 138 16.67 3.29 1.66
C PHE A 138 15.76 2.09 1.96
N LEU A 139 16.30 0.98 2.43
CA LEU A 139 15.51 -0.18 2.83
C LEU A 139 14.58 0.11 4.02
N THR A 140 15.06 0.84 5.03
CA THR A 140 14.22 1.24 6.17
C THR A 140 13.10 2.18 5.73
N PHE A 141 13.37 3.12 4.83
CA PHE A 141 12.36 4.00 4.24
C PHE A 141 11.29 3.23 3.47
N ILE A 142 11.71 2.31 2.57
CA ILE A 142 10.77 1.47 1.81
C ILE A 142 9.93 0.61 2.75
N SER A 143 10.55 -0.02 3.76
CA SER A 143 9.84 -0.86 4.73
C SER A 143 8.75 -0.07 5.49
N PHE A 144 9.09 1.15 5.93
CA PHE A 144 8.13 2.04 6.58
C PHE A 144 7.01 2.48 5.63
N TRP A 145 7.35 2.82 4.38
CA TRP A 145 6.40 3.23 3.37
C TRP A 145 5.44 2.10 3.00
N LEU A 146 5.96 0.88 2.75
CA LEU A 146 5.15 -0.32 2.50
C LEU A 146 4.24 -0.65 3.69
N GLY A 147 4.76 -0.54 4.92
CA GLY A 147 3.97 -0.72 6.12
C GLY A 147 2.78 0.25 6.17
N ARG A 148 2.99 1.50 5.82
CA ARG A 148 1.92 2.50 5.79
C ARG A 148 0.90 2.26 4.67
N VAL A 149 1.37 1.89 3.48
CA VAL A 149 0.50 1.70 2.31
C VAL A 149 -0.31 0.41 2.38
N PHE A 150 0.26 -0.67 2.92
CA PHE A 150 -0.38 -1.99 2.94
C PHE A 150 -0.94 -2.39 4.29
N LEU A 151 -0.20 -2.20 5.39
CA LEU A 151 -0.64 -2.67 6.70
C LEU A 151 -1.70 -1.77 7.34
N ALA A 152 -1.62 -0.44 7.15
CA ALA A 152 -2.59 0.47 7.72
C ALA A 152 -4.01 0.23 7.18
N PRO A 153 -4.26 0.18 5.85
CA PRO A 153 -5.61 -0.13 5.33
C PRO A 153 -6.05 -1.54 5.68
N MET A 154 -5.14 -2.53 5.74
CA MET A 154 -5.49 -3.89 6.15
C MET A 154 -5.98 -3.94 7.60
N LYS A 155 -5.33 -3.20 8.50
CA LYS A 155 -5.77 -3.07 9.90
C LYS A 155 -7.14 -2.41 9.99
N GLU A 156 -7.41 -1.39 9.18
CA GLU A 156 -8.73 -0.75 9.10
C GLU A 156 -9.81 -1.74 8.65
N VAL A 157 -9.53 -2.56 7.64
CA VAL A 157 -10.46 -3.61 7.17
C VAL A 157 -10.73 -4.64 8.26
N ILE A 158 -9.70 -5.09 8.99
CA ILE A 158 -9.85 -6.04 10.09
C ILE A 158 -10.68 -5.43 11.22
N ASN A 159 -10.39 -4.22 11.67
CA ASN A 159 -11.16 -3.54 12.71
C ASN A 159 -12.62 -3.36 12.29
N ASN A 160 -12.88 -2.95 11.04
CA ASN A 160 -14.23 -2.82 10.50
C ASN A 160 -14.97 -4.18 10.46
N LEU A 161 -14.25 -5.28 10.22
CA LEU A 161 -14.82 -6.63 10.23
C LEU A 161 -15.14 -7.08 11.67
N GLU A 162 -14.25 -6.83 12.61
CA GLU A 162 -14.48 -7.13 14.04
C GLU A 162 -15.70 -6.37 14.59
N ASP A 163 -15.78 -5.06 14.30
CA ASP A 163 -16.93 -4.25 14.68
C ASP A 163 -18.23 -4.79 14.04
N PHE A 164 -18.17 -5.18 12.76
CA PHE A 164 -19.31 -5.77 12.06
C PHE A 164 -19.78 -7.08 12.70
N ILE A 165 -18.85 -7.97 13.06
CA ILE A 165 -19.18 -9.26 13.71
C ILE A 165 -19.80 -8.99 15.09
N ARG A 166 -19.16 -8.14 15.90
CA ARG A 166 -19.61 -7.79 17.24
C ARG A 166 -21.02 -7.21 17.21
N ASP A 167 -21.24 -6.20 16.36
CA ASP A 167 -22.50 -5.50 16.29
C ASP A 167 -23.61 -6.40 15.73
N SER A 168 -23.30 -7.23 14.72
CA SER A 168 -24.25 -8.24 14.18
C SER A 168 -24.66 -9.25 15.25
N THR A 169 -23.70 -9.74 16.04
CA THR A 169 -23.96 -10.70 17.11
C THR A 169 -24.85 -10.10 18.20
N HIS A 170 -24.57 -8.87 18.63
CA HIS A 170 -25.41 -8.17 19.61
C HIS A 170 -26.86 -7.98 19.12
N GLU A 171 -27.02 -7.59 17.85
CA GLU A 171 -28.32 -7.36 17.25
C GLU A 171 -29.13 -8.65 17.04
N MET A 172 -28.48 -9.78 16.80
CA MET A 172 -29.12 -11.10 16.72
C MET A 172 -29.48 -11.66 18.08
N ASN A 173 -28.66 -11.44 19.09
CA ASN A 173 -28.91 -11.96 20.45
C ASN A 173 -30.14 -11.34 21.09
N THR A 174 -30.46 -10.07 20.83
CA THR A 174 -31.64 -9.40 21.38
C THR A 174 -32.96 -10.09 20.99
N PRO A 175 -33.29 -10.27 19.69
CA PRO A 175 -34.52 -10.99 19.31
C PRO A 175 -34.46 -12.46 19.72
N LEU A 176 -33.31 -13.12 19.69
CA LEU A 176 -33.15 -14.49 20.13
C LEU A 176 -33.53 -14.64 21.64
N SER A 177 -32.99 -13.76 22.49
CA SER A 177 -33.32 -13.75 23.91
C SER A 177 -34.82 -13.50 24.13
N THR A 178 -35.41 -12.58 23.32
CA THR A 178 -36.86 -12.35 23.36
C THR A 178 -37.66 -13.61 23.03
N ILE A 179 -37.25 -14.37 22.01
CA ILE A 179 -37.89 -15.63 21.64
C ILE A 179 -37.77 -16.63 22.80
N LEU A 180 -36.55 -16.85 23.30
CA LEU A 180 -36.29 -17.83 24.37
C LEU A 180 -37.11 -17.51 25.65
N THR A 181 -37.05 -16.27 26.13
CA THR A 181 -37.82 -15.85 27.32
C THR A 181 -39.32 -16.03 27.13
N ASN A 182 -39.89 -15.73 25.94
CA ASN A 182 -41.33 -15.91 25.75
C ASN A 182 -41.70 -17.39 25.55
N ILE A 183 -40.81 -18.26 25.08
CA ILE A 183 -40.99 -19.72 25.07
C ILE A 183 -41.07 -20.24 26.53
N GLU A 184 -40.24 -19.74 27.45
CA GLU A 184 -40.31 -20.10 28.86
C GLU A 184 -41.63 -19.72 29.48
N ILE A 185 -42.11 -18.50 29.18
CA ILE A 185 -43.46 -18.08 29.63
C ILE A 185 -44.55 -19.01 29.10
N LEU A 186 -44.44 -19.46 27.84
CA LEU A 186 -45.44 -20.38 27.27
C LEU A 186 -45.40 -21.78 27.86
N LYS A 187 -44.25 -22.23 28.39
CA LYS A 187 -44.15 -23.51 29.14
C LYS A 187 -44.95 -23.47 30.47
N GLU A 188 -44.99 -22.29 31.10
CA GLU A 188 -45.73 -22.13 32.36
C GLU A 188 -47.23 -21.92 32.14
N LYS A 189 -47.61 -21.09 31.16
CA LYS A 189 -49.01 -20.78 30.84
C LYS A 189 -49.20 -20.31 29.38
N PRO A 190 -50.33 -20.64 28.76
CA PRO A 190 -50.68 -20.12 27.45
C PRO A 190 -50.78 -18.58 27.46
N SER A 191 -50.11 -17.93 26.52
CA SER A 191 -50.08 -16.46 26.44
C SER A 191 -50.06 -15.99 24.97
N LYS A 192 -51.18 -15.40 24.52
CA LYS A 192 -51.27 -14.81 23.18
C LYS A 192 -50.22 -13.72 22.98
N LYS A 193 -49.95 -12.91 24.00
CA LYS A 193 -48.91 -11.87 23.97
C LYS A 193 -47.49 -12.44 23.80
N ALA A 194 -47.21 -13.61 24.39
CA ALA A 194 -45.90 -14.26 24.22
C ALA A 194 -45.74 -14.76 22.77
N ILE A 195 -46.79 -15.32 22.18
CA ILE A 195 -46.79 -15.76 20.76
C ILE A 195 -46.53 -14.56 19.83
N GLU A 196 -47.25 -13.45 20.02
CA GLU A 196 -47.07 -12.23 19.22
C GLU A 196 -45.62 -11.65 19.33
N ARG A 197 -45.03 -11.74 20.54
CA ARG A 197 -43.65 -11.29 20.76
C ARG A 197 -42.63 -12.20 20.06
N ILE A 198 -42.83 -13.53 20.09
CA ILE A 198 -42.03 -14.49 19.39
C ILE A 198 -42.10 -14.24 17.89
N GLU A 199 -43.28 -14.08 17.32
CA GLU A 199 -43.50 -13.79 15.92
C GLU A 199 -42.76 -12.51 15.48
N LYS A 200 -42.97 -11.40 16.21
CA LYS A 200 -42.29 -10.14 15.95
C LYS A 200 -40.73 -10.26 16.02
N ALA A 201 -40.25 -11.00 17.02
CA ALA A 201 -38.83 -11.22 17.20
C ALA A 201 -38.22 -12.10 16.07
N SER A 202 -38.97 -13.11 15.62
CA SER A 202 -38.55 -13.99 14.50
C SER A 202 -38.54 -13.24 13.17
N LEU A 203 -39.57 -12.43 12.87
CA LEU A 203 -39.57 -11.55 11.69
C LEU A 203 -38.44 -10.55 11.72
N ARG A 204 -38.13 -10.01 12.90
CA ARG A 204 -36.99 -9.13 13.09
C ARG A 204 -35.65 -9.84 12.79
N LEU A 205 -35.45 -11.07 13.29
CA LEU A 205 -34.25 -11.86 13.08
C LEU A 205 -34.06 -12.18 11.59
N ASN A 206 -35.16 -12.58 10.92
CA ASN A 206 -35.14 -12.84 9.48
C ASN A 206 -34.72 -11.60 8.68
N LYS A 207 -35.23 -10.42 9.01
CA LYS A 207 -34.84 -9.17 8.35
C LYS A 207 -33.35 -8.87 8.55
N ILE A 208 -32.77 -9.10 9.73
CA ILE A 208 -31.33 -8.95 9.95
C ILE A 208 -30.56 -9.86 9.02
N PHE A 209 -30.94 -11.13 8.97
CA PHE A 209 -30.28 -12.12 8.14
C PHE A 209 -30.30 -11.74 6.65
N ASP A 210 -31.46 -11.28 6.17
CA ASP A 210 -31.63 -10.82 4.79
C ASP A 210 -30.77 -9.57 4.47
N ASP A 211 -30.70 -8.62 5.41
CA ASP A 211 -29.87 -7.42 5.26
C ASP A 211 -28.37 -7.78 5.24
N LEU A 212 -27.92 -8.69 6.13
CA LEU A 212 -26.52 -9.17 6.16
C LEU A 212 -26.18 -9.97 4.91
N LYS A 213 -27.07 -10.85 4.45
CA LYS A 213 -26.93 -11.60 3.21
C LYS A 213 -26.79 -10.68 2.01
N TYR A 214 -27.63 -9.66 1.93
CA TYR A 214 -27.58 -8.66 0.88
C TYR A 214 -26.22 -7.92 0.87
N ILE A 215 -25.77 -7.40 2.01
CA ILE A 215 -24.49 -6.69 2.12
C ILE A 215 -23.31 -7.57 1.67
N LYS A 216 -23.34 -8.88 2.01
CA LYS A 216 -22.28 -9.83 1.64
C LYS A 216 -22.26 -10.16 0.16
N LEU A 217 -23.45 -10.31 -0.46
CA LEU A 217 -23.60 -10.83 -1.82
C LEU A 217 -23.81 -9.74 -2.88
N HIS A 218 -24.20 -8.54 -2.46
CA HIS A 218 -24.56 -7.44 -3.36
C HIS A 218 -23.54 -7.16 -4.46
N HIS A 219 -22.24 -7.10 -4.13
CA HIS A 219 -21.18 -6.84 -5.10
C HIS A 219 -20.92 -8.00 -6.09
N LYS A 220 -21.43 -9.21 -5.81
CA LYS A 220 -21.24 -10.41 -6.64
C LYS A 220 -22.48 -10.77 -7.46
N LYS A 221 -23.61 -10.08 -7.21
CA LYS A 221 -24.88 -10.36 -7.87
C LYS A 221 -24.87 -9.87 -9.32
N LYS A 222 -25.27 -10.73 -10.25
CA LYS A 222 -25.61 -10.30 -11.62
C LYS A 222 -26.97 -9.59 -11.57
N ARG A 223 -27.00 -8.30 -11.96
CA ARG A 223 -28.22 -7.49 -11.93
C ARG A 223 -29.09 -7.76 -13.12
N ASP A 224 -30.41 -7.82 -12.87
CA ASP A 224 -31.43 -7.88 -13.90
C ASP A 224 -32.05 -6.48 -14.09
N LEU A 225 -31.37 -5.66 -14.91
CA LEU A 225 -31.78 -4.27 -15.12
C LEU A 225 -33.04 -4.20 -15.97
N LYS A 226 -34.10 -3.58 -15.42
CA LYS A 226 -35.39 -3.37 -16.06
C LYS A 226 -35.76 -1.90 -16.09
N LYS A 227 -36.57 -1.54 -17.09
CA LYS A 227 -37.17 -0.22 -17.18
C LYS A 227 -38.36 -0.18 -16.22
N ILE A 228 -38.30 0.68 -15.20
CA ILE A 228 -39.28 0.77 -14.11
C ILE A 228 -39.84 2.19 -14.07
N ASN A 229 -41.18 2.32 -14.00
CA ASN A 229 -41.86 3.58 -13.72
C ASN A 229 -41.78 3.86 -12.21
N LEU A 230 -41.04 4.90 -11.81
CA LEU A 230 -40.82 5.22 -10.39
C LEU A 230 -42.07 5.67 -9.68
N LYS A 231 -42.98 6.40 -10.33
CA LYS A 231 -44.24 6.85 -9.73
C LYS A 231 -45.12 5.67 -9.31
N ASP A 232 -45.35 4.74 -10.22
CA ASP A 232 -46.15 3.55 -9.92
C ASP A 232 -45.49 2.65 -8.91
N PHE A 233 -44.17 2.52 -9.01
CA PHE A 233 -43.38 1.75 -8.05
C PHE A 233 -43.48 2.33 -6.64
N ILE A 234 -43.27 3.65 -6.46
CA ILE A 234 -43.38 4.32 -5.16
C ILE A 234 -44.79 4.16 -4.58
N ASN A 235 -45.85 4.33 -5.40
CA ASN A 235 -47.22 4.13 -4.93
C ASN A 235 -47.46 2.71 -4.42
N LYS A 236 -47.00 1.70 -5.17
CA LYS A 236 -47.09 0.29 -4.74
C LYS A 236 -46.32 0.05 -3.43
N ARG A 237 -45.15 0.66 -3.24
CA ARG A 237 -44.37 0.48 -2.00
C ARG A 237 -45.08 1.18 -0.81
N ILE A 238 -45.65 2.39 -1.00
CA ILE A 238 -46.39 3.09 0.07
C ILE A 238 -47.56 2.25 0.59
N THR A 239 -48.34 1.61 -0.30
CA THR A 239 -49.47 0.74 0.09
C THR A 239 -49.03 -0.40 1.03
N LEU A 240 -47.84 -0.93 0.87
CA LEU A 240 -47.32 -1.98 1.77
C LEU A 240 -47.01 -1.49 3.19
N PHE A 241 -46.90 -0.19 3.38
CA PHE A 241 -46.72 0.44 4.71
C PHE A 241 -47.97 1.05 5.29
N GLU A 242 -49.15 0.88 4.68
CA GLU A 242 -50.43 1.53 5.05
C GLU A 242 -50.80 1.29 6.51
N THR A 243 -50.72 0.06 6.98
CA THR A 243 -50.99 -0.27 8.41
C THR A 243 -50.08 0.50 9.39
N GLN A 244 -48.81 0.73 9.00
CA GLN A 244 -47.87 1.46 9.84
C GLN A 244 -48.14 2.98 9.80
N ILE A 245 -48.56 3.48 8.65
CA ILE A 245 -48.92 4.87 8.41
C ILE A 245 -50.16 5.20 9.23
N GLU A 246 -51.21 4.37 9.13
CA GLU A 246 -52.47 4.49 9.90
C GLU A 246 -52.23 4.36 11.40
N GLY A 247 -51.43 3.37 11.84
CA GLY A 247 -51.11 3.15 13.25
C GLY A 247 -50.43 4.34 13.93
N LYS A 248 -49.85 5.26 13.17
CA LYS A 248 -49.27 6.52 13.64
C LYS A 248 -50.07 7.76 13.25
N ASN A 249 -51.16 7.59 12.54
CA ASN A 249 -52.00 8.66 11.99
C ASN A 249 -51.13 9.67 11.15
N LEU A 250 -50.30 9.13 10.25
CA LEU A 250 -49.43 9.94 9.40
C LEU A 250 -50.15 10.37 8.13
N LYS A 251 -49.96 11.64 7.73
CA LYS A 251 -50.46 12.14 6.46
C LYS A 251 -49.35 12.04 5.39
N ILE A 252 -49.63 11.34 4.29
CA ILE A 252 -48.73 11.26 3.15
C ILE A 252 -49.12 12.25 2.08
N ILE A 253 -48.24 13.19 1.74
CA ILE A 253 -48.39 14.12 0.62
C ILE A 253 -47.48 13.65 -0.52
N LYS A 254 -48.07 13.41 -1.69
CA LYS A 254 -47.37 12.91 -2.88
C LYS A 254 -47.40 13.96 -4.01
N ASP A 255 -46.23 14.24 -4.61
CA ASP A 255 -46.09 15.12 -5.77
C ASP A 255 -45.08 14.42 -6.70
N CYS A 256 -45.57 13.47 -7.51
CA CYS A 256 -44.74 12.59 -8.31
C CYS A 256 -45.08 12.67 -9.80
N ASP A 257 -44.11 13.03 -10.59
CA ASP A 257 -44.14 13.01 -12.06
C ASP A 257 -43.90 11.59 -12.58
N ASN A 258 -44.30 11.36 -13.81
CA ASN A 258 -44.12 10.08 -14.49
C ASN A 258 -42.63 10.00 -14.93
N THR A 259 -41.82 9.33 -14.17
CA THR A 259 -40.38 9.18 -14.39
C THR A 259 -40.00 7.72 -14.50
N GLU A 260 -39.27 7.36 -15.54
CA GLU A 260 -38.74 6.02 -15.77
C GLU A 260 -37.26 5.94 -15.42
N THR A 261 -36.82 4.83 -14.88
CA THR A 261 -35.41 4.53 -14.59
C THR A 261 -35.06 3.10 -14.98
N ILE A 262 -33.78 2.84 -15.23
CA ILE A 262 -33.27 1.48 -15.47
C ILE A 262 -32.61 0.99 -14.18
N PHE A 263 -33.22 -0.02 -13.56
CA PHE A 263 -32.81 -0.50 -12.24
C PHE A 263 -33.05 -1.99 -12.07
N ASP A 264 -32.28 -2.65 -11.18
CA ASP A 264 -32.65 -3.99 -10.67
C ASP A 264 -33.81 -3.83 -9.67
N GLU A 265 -34.88 -4.57 -9.87
CA GLU A 265 -36.12 -4.41 -9.08
C GLU A 265 -35.90 -4.72 -7.60
N GLU A 266 -35.07 -5.71 -7.24
CA GLU A 266 -34.75 -6.03 -5.85
C GLU A 266 -33.97 -4.91 -5.16
N ASP A 267 -32.98 -4.32 -5.87
CA ASP A 267 -32.21 -3.20 -5.37
C ASP A 267 -33.10 -1.97 -5.15
N LEU A 268 -34.03 -1.71 -6.08
CA LEU A 268 -34.96 -0.59 -5.97
C LEU A 268 -35.97 -0.79 -4.83
N ILE A 269 -36.47 -2.03 -4.62
CA ILE A 269 -37.29 -2.39 -3.44
C ILE A 269 -36.54 -2.06 -2.17
N ARG A 270 -35.30 -2.54 -2.03
CA ARG A 270 -34.50 -2.30 -0.82
C ARG A 270 -34.20 -0.82 -0.60
N LEU A 271 -33.90 -0.08 -1.65
CA LEU A 271 -33.66 1.34 -1.61
C LEU A 271 -34.88 2.10 -1.06
N MET A 272 -36.05 1.90 -1.70
CA MET A 272 -37.27 2.61 -1.34
C MET A 272 -37.83 2.16 0.01
N ASP A 273 -37.83 0.88 0.31
CA ASP A 273 -38.31 0.37 1.61
C ASP A 273 -37.49 0.88 2.78
N ASN A 274 -36.18 0.99 2.65
CA ASN A 274 -35.34 1.54 3.71
C ASN A 274 -35.62 3.04 3.91
N LEU A 275 -35.86 3.80 2.85
CA LEU A 275 -36.19 5.21 2.98
C LEU A 275 -37.60 5.45 3.54
N LEU A 276 -38.60 4.73 3.02
CA LEU A 276 -39.99 4.81 3.51
C LEU A 276 -40.11 4.35 4.96
N SER A 277 -39.55 3.18 5.26
CA SER A 277 -39.55 2.63 6.62
C SER A 277 -38.90 3.59 7.63
N ASN A 278 -37.78 4.21 7.26
CA ASN A 278 -37.12 5.19 8.11
C ASN A 278 -37.96 6.44 8.30
N ALA A 279 -38.55 7.01 7.24
CA ALA A 279 -39.41 8.18 7.34
C ALA A 279 -40.63 7.90 8.25
N ILE A 280 -41.31 6.77 8.07
CA ILE A 280 -42.47 6.36 8.87
C ILE A 280 -42.08 6.11 10.34
N LYS A 281 -40.95 5.43 10.54
CA LYS A 281 -40.47 5.06 11.88
C LYS A 281 -40.09 6.28 12.72
N TYR A 282 -39.38 7.24 12.14
CA TYR A 282 -38.86 8.40 12.87
C TYR A 282 -39.81 9.61 12.86
N ALA A 283 -40.81 9.66 11.99
CA ALA A 283 -41.85 10.67 12.03
C ALA A 283 -42.62 10.58 13.35
N PRO A 284 -42.91 11.72 14.00
CA PRO A 284 -43.86 11.79 15.13
C PRO A 284 -45.26 11.33 14.72
N CYS A 285 -46.07 10.87 15.70
CA CYS A 285 -47.48 10.60 15.42
C CYS A 285 -48.20 11.90 15.01
N ASN A 286 -49.23 11.78 14.18
CA ASN A 286 -50.04 12.89 13.65
C ASN A 286 -49.22 13.89 12.79
N SER A 287 -48.09 13.49 12.26
CA SER A 287 -47.22 14.34 11.41
C SER A 287 -47.40 14.05 9.93
N THR A 288 -46.66 14.80 9.09
CA THR A 288 -46.78 14.69 7.64
C THR A 288 -45.45 14.19 7.04
N ILE A 289 -45.55 13.20 6.15
CA ILE A 289 -44.43 12.79 5.29
C ILE A 289 -44.74 13.29 3.87
N THR A 290 -43.78 14.03 3.29
CA THR A 290 -43.89 14.52 1.91
C THR A 290 -42.95 13.72 1.02
N ILE A 291 -43.51 13.19 -0.09
CA ILE A 291 -42.75 12.43 -1.10
C ILE A 291 -42.87 13.20 -2.43
N ARG A 292 -41.73 13.60 -2.99
CA ARG A 292 -41.67 14.33 -4.27
C ARG A 292 -40.79 13.57 -5.23
N LEU A 293 -41.23 13.45 -6.48
CA LEU A 293 -40.43 12.93 -7.60
C LEU A 293 -40.60 13.90 -8.78
N LYS A 294 -39.59 14.72 -9.06
CA LYS A 294 -39.62 15.68 -10.16
C LYS A 294 -38.28 15.69 -10.90
N ASN A 295 -38.34 15.69 -12.22
CA ASN A 295 -37.14 15.74 -13.08
C ASN A 295 -36.07 14.72 -12.69
N GLY A 296 -36.45 13.49 -12.30
CA GLY A 296 -35.50 12.45 -11.84
C GLY A 296 -35.01 12.63 -10.40
N GLU A 297 -35.40 13.69 -9.69
CA GLU A 297 -35.06 13.87 -8.29
C GLU A 297 -36.18 13.32 -7.39
N PHE A 298 -35.86 12.28 -6.61
CA PHE A 298 -36.70 11.75 -5.55
C PHE A 298 -36.33 12.43 -4.23
N CYS A 299 -37.30 12.93 -3.53
CA CYS A 299 -37.13 13.56 -2.23
C CYS A 299 -38.19 13.05 -1.25
N ILE A 300 -37.77 12.53 -0.09
CA ILE A 300 -38.63 12.20 1.03
C ILE A 300 -38.31 13.11 2.21
N LYS A 301 -39.35 13.69 2.82
CA LYS A 301 -39.26 14.65 3.92
C LYS A 301 -40.21 14.24 5.03
N ASN A 302 -39.71 14.15 6.25
CA ASN A 302 -40.51 13.92 7.46
C ASN A 302 -40.11 14.86 8.59
N ASP A 303 -41.00 15.11 9.52
CA ASP A 303 -40.67 15.83 10.75
C ASP A 303 -39.71 14.99 11.60
N GLY A 304 -38.76 15.66 12.25
CA GLY A 304 -37.71 15.06 13.07
C GLY A 304 -36.36 15.67 12.84
N GLU A 305 -35.37 15.21 13.58
CA GLU A 305 -34.00 15.68 13.48
C GLU A 305 -33.00 14.53 13.59
N ILE A 306 -31.94 14.55 12.82
CA ILE A 306 -30.79 13.65 12.89
C ILE A 306 -29.64 14.40 13.58
N LYS A 307 -29.18 13.95 14.74
CA LYS A 307 -28.11 14.60 15.51
C LYS A 307 -26.75 14.46 14.83
N ASN A 308 -26.47 13.30 14.23
CA ASN A 308 -25.15 13.02 13.63
C ASN A 308 -25.27 12.51 12.20
N ILE A 309 -25.52 13.43 11.26
CA ILE A 309 -25.68 13.12 9.83
C ILE A 309 -24.44 12.42 9.24
N LYS A 310 -23.21 12.82 9.65
CA LYS A 310 -21.96 12.27 9.08
C LYS A 310 -21.79 10.77 9.34
N ASN A 311 -22.31 10.27 10.45
CA ASN A 311 -22.13 8.87 10.84
C ASN A 311 -23.36 8.00 10.56
N ILE A 312 -24.54 8.58 10.31
CA ILE A 312 -25.79 7.83 10.19
C ILE A 312 -25.81 6.81 9.03
N THR A 313 -24.94 6.98 8.04
CA THR A 313 -24.78 6.06 6.92
C THR A 313 -23.68 5.00 7.13
N LYS A 314 -23.06 4.94 8.30
CA LYS A 314 -22.15 3.85 8.68
C LYS A 314 -22.94 2.63 9.12
N LYS A 315 -22.36 1.43 8.98
CA LYS A 315 -22.98 0.18 9.45
C LYS A 315 -23.29 0.28 10.94
N PHE A 316 -24.46 -0.23 11.33
CA PHE A 316 -24.95 -0.31 12.73
C PHE A 316 -25.05 1.01 13.49
N THR A 317 -25.00 2.14 12.78
CA THR A 317 -25.16 3.45 13.44
C THR A 317 -26.64 3.74 13.71
N ARG A 318 -26.94 4.13 14.96
CA ARG A 318 -28.26 4.54 15.41
C ARG A 318 -28.17 5.76 16.32
N GLU A 319 -29.14 6.63 16.26
CA GLU A 319 -29.26 7.75 17.19
C GLU A 319 -30.07 7.38 18.44
N GLU A 320 -31.11 6.56 18.29
CA GLU A 320 -31.93 6.09 19.37
C GLU A 320 -31.99 4.55 19.41
N LYS A 321 -31.51 3.96 20.50
CA LYS A 321 -31.53 2.51 20.73
C LYS A 321 -32.95 1.96 20.89
N VAL A 322 -33.88 2.81 21.34
CA VAL A 322 -35.28 2.43 21.73
C VAL A 322 -36.19 2.20 20.52
N LYS A 323 -35.98 2.91 19.40
CA LYS A 323 -36.89 2.84 18.24
C LYS A 323 -36.68 1.65 17.29
N GLY A 324 -35.95 0.61 17.70
CA GLY A 324 -35.78 -0.62 16.89
C GLY A 324 -35.09 -0.40 15.51
N GLY A 325 -34.53 -1.44 14.90
CA GLY A 325 -33.84 -1.38 13.62
C GLY A 325 -32.31 -1.56 13.81
N PHE A 326 -31.58 -2.00 12.75
CA PHE A 326 -30.22 -2.49 12.89
C PHE A 326 -29.15 -1.45 12.55
N GLY A 327 -29.56 -0.24 12.11
CA GLY A 327 -28.60 0.72 11.56
C GLY A 327 -27.97 0.30 10.24
N LEU A 328 -28.54 -0.71 9.57
CA LEU A 328 -28.09 -1.16 8.24
C LEU A 328 -28.86 -0.50 7.09
N GLY A 329 -30.10 -0.02 7.30
CA GLY A 329 -30.94 0.50 6.24
C GLY A 329 -30.32 1.65 5.45
N LEU A 330 -29.82 2.70 6.12
CA LEU A 330 -29.15 3.82 5.43
C LEU A 330 -27.78 3.43 4.87
N TYR A 331 -27.10 2.46 5.45
CA TYR A 331 -25.90 1.88 4.86
C TYR A 331 -26.21 1.17 3.54
N ILE A 332 -27.28 0.35 3.50
CA ILE A 332 -27.76 -0.32 2.28
C ILE A 332 -28.12 0.72 1.21
N VAL A 333 -28.86 1.78 1.58
CA VAL A 333 -29.16 2.90 0.69
C VAL A 333 -27.90 3.50 0.08
N LYS A 334 -26.88 3.77 0.91
CA LYS A 334 -25.60 4.31 0.48
C LYS A 334 -24.87 3.38 -0.49
N GLU A 335 -24.83 2.07 -0.22
CA GLU A 335 -24.15 1.11 -1.10
C GLU A 335 -24.88 1.01 -2.46
N ILE A 336 -26.22 0.94 -2.47
CA ILE A 336 -27.00 0.94 -3.71
C ILE A 336 -26.76 2.23 -4.49
N THR A 337 -26.89 3.40 -3.87
CA THR A 337 -26.71 4.69 -4.55
C THR A 337 -25.31 4.87 -5.11
N LYS A 338 -24.27 4.38 -4.42
CA LYS A 338 -22.90 4.35 -4.90
C LYS A 338 -22.76 3.49 -6.17
N GLU A 339 -23.36 2.33 -6.16
CA GLU A 339 -23.29 1.36 -7.25
C GLU A 339 -23.98 1.86 -8.52
N TYR A 340 -25.14 2.48 -8.38
CA TYR A 340 -25.88 3.08 -9.49
C TYR A 340 -25.47 4.53 -9.79
N LYS A 341 -24.42 5.04 -9.12
CA LYS A 341 -23.92 6.42 -9.25
C LYS A 341 -24.95 7.49 -8.99
N ILE A 342 -25.94 7.19 -8.15
CA ILE A 342 -27.00 8.11 -7.75
C ILE A 342 -26.46 9.05 -6.67
N LYS A 343 -26.68 10.36 -6.83
CA LYS A 343 -26.36 11.34 -5.79
C LYS A 343 -27.33 11.18 -4.63
N PHE A 344 -26.78 10.90 -3.43
CA PHE A 344 -27.51 10.69 -2.19
C PHE A 344 -27.16 11.77 -1.18
N GLU A 345 -28.17 12.51 -0.71
CA GLU A 345 -28.01 13.56 0.29
C GLU A 345 -29.02 13.39 1.43
N ILE A 346 -28.56 13.65 2.66
CA ILE A 346 -29.40 13.73 3.87
C ILE A 346 -29.13 15.09 4.50
N LYS A 347 -30.20 15.84 4.82
CA LYS A 347 -30.12 17.16 5.47
C LYS A 347 -31.18 17.32 6.55
N ASN A 348 -30.84 18.08 7.59
CA ASN A 348 -31.81 18.64 8.51
C ASN A 348 -32.07 20.10 8.12
N ILE A 349 -33.30 20.45 7.92
CA ILE A 349 -33.70 21.82 7.61
C ILE A 349 -34.99 22.09 8.42
N GLU A 350 -34.94 23.07 9.32
CA GLU A 350 -36.12 23.55 10.09
C GLU A 350 -36.87 22.43 10.81
N GLY A 351 -36.17 21.56 11.55
CA GLY A 351 -36.79 20.46 12.30
C GLY A 351 -37.37 19.34 11.41
N LYS A 352 -36.90 19.27 10.15
CA LYS A 352 -37.30 18.20 9.21
C LYS A 352 -36.09 17.49 8.65
N VAL A 353 -36.18 16.19 8.54
CA VAL A 353 -35.22 15.34 7.84
C VAL A 353 -35.59 15.27 6.37
N ILE A 354 -34.66 15.59 5.52
CA ILE A 354 -34.81 15.57 4.05
C ILE A 354 -33.77 14.60 3.47
N VAL A 355 -34.27 13.59 2.76
CA VAL A 355 -33.45 12.65 2.01
C VAL A 355 -33.68 12.86 0.51
N ARG A 356 -32.64 13.03 -0.27
CA ARG A 356 -32.69 13.25 -1.73
C ARG A 356 -31.89 12.21 -2.48
N LEU A 357 -32.45 11.74 -3.59
CA LEU A 357 -31.79 10.87 -4.58
C LEU A 357 -31.99 11.49 -5.96
N CYS A 358 -30.93 11.61 -6.74
CA CYS A 358 -31.01 12.06 -8.11
C CYS A 358 -30.79 10.86 -9.04
N PHE A 359 -31.87 10.34 -9.63
CA PHE A 359 -31.84 9.34 -10.68
C PHE A 359 -31.49 10.05 -11.99
N VAL A 360 -30.39 9.68 -12.61
CA VAL A 360 -29.94 10.24 -13.89
C VAL A 360 -30.59 9.51 -15.04
#